data_b76f6c4288cc031bed64d97df9f85d0d
#
_entry.id   b76f6c4288cc031bed64d97df9f85d0d
#
_cell.length_a   1.000
_cell.length_b   1.000
_cell.length_c   1.000
_cell.angle_alpha   90.00
_cell.angle_beta   90.00
_cell.angle_gamma   90.00
#
_symmetry.space_group_name_H-M   'P 1'
#
loop_
_entity.id
_entity.type
_entity.pdbx_description
1 polymer ?
#
loop_
_entity_poly.entity_id
_entity_poly.type
_entity_poly.pdbx_seq_one_letter_code
_entity_poly.pdbx_strand_id
1 'polypeptide(L)'
;MEEKYISITELAKLRKVSSETLRYYDRVGLLKPAYIDPQTRYRYYTIRQSEELGVIRELRDLGMSVQEIQNYLEGCNLQKSVKMLAQYYSRLQDDI
;
A
#
# COMPACT_ATOMS: atom_id res chain seq x y z
N MET A 1 -0.76 -15.29 -18.68
CA MET A 1 0.22 -15.52 -17.63
C MET A 1 -0.46 -15.50 -16.27
N GLU A 2 -0.20 -16.49 -15.46
CA GLU A 2 -0.81 -16.60 -14.15
C GLU A 2 -0.18 -15.58 -13.19
N GLU A 3 -1.02 -14.87 -12.46
CA GLU A 3 -0.52 -13.99 -11.41
C GLU A 3 0.00 -14.83 -10.25
N LYS A 4 1.15 -14.43 -9.75
CA LYS A 4 1.74 -15.05 -8.57
C LYS A 4 1.16 -14.39 -7.33
N TYR A 5 0.72 -15.20 -6.38
CA TYR A 5 0.21 -14.70 -5.11
C TYR A 5 1.26 -14.83 -4.02
N ILE A 6 1.28 -13.85 -3.13
CA ILE A 6 2.15 -13.83 -1.96
C ILE A 6 1.26 -13.86 -0.73
N SER A 7 1.59 -14.71 0.24
CA SER A 7 0.81 -14.75 1.48
C SER A 7 1.03 -13.46 2.28
N ILE A 8 0.09 -13.17 3.18
CA ILE A 8 0.21 -12.00 4.05
C ILE A 8 1.52 -12.04 4.86
N THR A 9 1.92 -13.23 5.30
CA THR A 9 3.17 -13.41 6.06
C THR A 9 4.38 -13.06 5.22
N GLU A 10 4.41 -13.53 3.97
CA GLU A 10 5.51 -13.24 3.06
C GLU A 10 5.57 -11.77 2.71
N LEU A 11 4.40 -11.16 2.44
CA LEU A 11 4.34 -9.74 2.12
C LEU A 11 4.80 -8.88 3.30
N ALA A 12 4.39 -9.25 4.50
CA ALA A 12 4.81 -8.54 5.71
C ALA A 12 6.34 -8.52 5.83
N LYS A 13 6.97 -9.67 5.61
CA LYS A 13 8.43 -9.78 5.65
C LYS A 13 9.09 -8.98 4.52
N LEU A 14 8.55 -9.10 3.32
CA LEU A 14 9.12 -8.45 2.14
C LEU A 14 9.13 -6.93 2.28
N ARG A 15 8.07 -6.35 2.80
CA ARG A 15 7.92 -4.90 2.92
C ARG A 15 8.20 -4.37 4.31
N LYS A 16 8.60 -5.24 5.24
CA LYS A 16 8.96 -4.87 6.62
C LYS A 16 7.81 -4.14 7.33
N VAL A 17 6.62 -4.68 7.20
CA VAL A 17 5.45 -4.23 7.94
C VAL A 17 4.88 -5.40 8.71
N SER A 18 4.06 -5.13 9.72
CA SER A 18 3.44 -6.20 10.49
C SER A 18 2.22 -6.76 9.75
N SER A 19 1.91 -8.03 10.00
CA SER A 19 0.68 -8.63 9.50
C SER A 19 -0.54 -7.90 10.03
N GLU A 20 -0.46 -7.39 11.24
CA GLU A 20 -1.55 -6.61 11.83
C GLU A 20 -1.81 -5.33 11.05
N THR A 21 -0.75 -4.67 10.61
CA THR A 21 -0.88 -3.48 9.76
C THR A 21 -1.60 -3.82 8.46
N LEU A 22 -1.24 -4.94 7.83
CA LEU A 22 -1.90 -5.37 6.61
C LEU A 22 -3.37 -5.70 6.84
N ARG A 23 -3.70 -6.32 7.96
CA ARG A 23 -5.10 -6.59 8.32
C ARG A 23 -5.87 -5.30 8.58
N TYR A 24 -5.23 -4.33 9.21
CA TYR A 24 -5.83 -3.03 9.41
C TYR A 24 -6.10 -2.33 8.08
N TYR A 25 -5.15 -2.39 7.15
CA TYR A 25 -5.34 -1.79 5.81
C TYR A 25 -6.47 -2.46 5.04
N ASP A 26 -6.64 -3.77 5.22
CA ASP A 26 -7.79 -4.49 4.65
C ASP A 26 -9.09 -3.97 5.26
N ARG A 27 -9.13 -3.86 6.58
CA ARG A 27 -10.32 -3.44 7.32
C ARG A 27 -10.79 -2.04 6.92
N VAL A 28 -9.86 -1.11 6.72
CA VAL A 28 -10.22 0.26 6.35
C VAL A 28 -10.31 0.46 4.85
N GLY A 29 -10.00 -0.56 4.05
CA GLY A 29 -10.12 -0.50 2.60
C GLY A 29 -8.95 0.15 1.89
N LEU A 30 -7.82 0.35 2.58
CA LEU A 30 -6.64 0.95 1.95
C LEU A 30 -5.93 -0.04 1.02
N LEU A 31 -5.80 -1.28 1.45
CA LEU A 31 -5.17 -2.34 0.65
C LEU A 31 -5.87 -3.66 0.97
N LYS A 32 -6.74 -4.09 0.08
CA LYS A 32 -7.48 -5.34 0.24
C LYS A 32 -6.75 -6.48 -0.46
N PRO A 33 -6.71 -7.68 0.15
CA PRO A 33 -6.05 -8.81 -0.51
C PRO A 33 -6.75 -9.16 -1.82
N ALA A 34 -5.97 -9.62 -2.78
CA ALA A 34 -6.50 -10.03 -4.07
C ALA A 34 -7.30 -11.33 -3.94
N TYR A 35 -6.96 -12.14 -2.95
CA TYR A 35 -7.61 -13.44 -2.77
C TYR A 35 -7.59 -13.83 -1.30
N ILE A 36 -8.70 -14.35 -0.83
CA ILE A 36 -8.81 -14.93 0.52
C ILE A 36 -9.25 -16.37 0.36
N ASP A 37 -8.46 -17.31 0.88
CA ASP A 37 -8.81 -18.73 0.81
C ASP A 37 -10.06 -18.96 1.65
N PRO A 38 -11.13 -19.50 1.05
CA PRO A 38 -12.39 -19.67 1.78
C PRO A 38 -12.31 -20.72 2.90
N GLN A 39 -11.33 -21.64 2.83
CA GLN A 39 -11.19 -22.68 3.84
C GLN A 39 -10.28 -22.25 4.99
N THR A 40 -9.10 -21.73 4.67
CA THR A 40 -8.11 -21.34 5.68
C THR A 40 -8.26 -19.91 6.15
N ARG A 41 -8.95 -19.08 5.37
CA ARG A 41 -9.09 -17.64 5.59
C ARG A 41 -7.78 -16.88 5.43
N TYR A 42 -6.74 -17.51 4.88
CA TYR A 42 -5.48 -16.83 4.60
C TYR A 42 -5.66 -15.81 3.50
N ARG A 43 -4.98 -14.68 3.68
CA ARG A 43 -4.97 -13.57 2.72
C ARG A 43 -3.77 -13.68 1.80
N TYR A 44 -4.02 -13.45 0.50
CA TYR A 44 -2.99 -13.49 -0.52
C TYR A 44 -3.02 -12.22 -1.34
N TYR A 45 -1.85 -11.76 -1.72
CA TYR A 45 -1.66 -10.49 -2.43
C TYR A 45 -0.89 -10.73 -3.71
N THR A 46 -1.06 -9.84 -4.70
CA THR A 46 -0.31 -9.92 -5.95
C THR A 46 1.01 -9.16 -5.82
N ILE A 47 1.90 -9.37 -6.79
CA ILE A 47 3.14 -8.61 -6.85
C ILE A 47 2.83 -7.12 -7.01
N ARG A 48 1.81 -6.79 -7.82
CA ARG A 48 1.38 -5.40 -7.98
C ARG A 48 0.97 -4.79 -6.64
N GLN A 49 0.27 -5.54 -5.81
CA GLN A 49 -0.12 -5.07 -4.49
C GLN A 49 1.08 -4.88 -3.57
N SER A 50 2.13 -5.69 -3.73
CA SER A 50 3.38 -5.49 -3.02
C SER A 50 3.99 -4.13 -3.39
N GLU A 51 3.94 -3.76 -4.66
CA GLU A 51 4.42 -2.46 -5.11
C GLU A 51 3.56 -1.32 -4.57
N GLU A 52 2.23 -1.50 -4.58
CA GLU A 52 1.31 -0.53 -3.99
C GLU A 52 1.60 -0.31 -2.51
N LEU A 53 1.88 -1.37 -1.79
CA LEU A 53 2.22 -1.28 -0.38
C LEU A 53 3.51 -0.48 -0.17
N GLY A 54 4.48 -0.64 -1.08
CA GLY A 54 5.69 0.17 -1.06
C GLY A 54 5.39 1.65 -1.16
N VAL A 55 4.49 2.02 -2.07
CA VAL A 55 4.06 3.42 -2.23
C VAL A 55 3.34 3.91 -0.97
N ILE A 56 2.42 3.10 -0.45
CA ILE A 56 1.69 3.45 0.77
C ILE A 56 2.67 3.73 1.92
N ARG A 57 3.68 2.89 2.06
CA ARG A 57 4.67 3.06 3.11
C ARG A 57 5.46 4.34 2.93
N GLU A 58 5.86 4.66 1.71
CA GLU A 58 6.56 5.91 1.43
C GLU A 58 5.70 7.12 1.78
N LEU A 59 4.42 7.08 1.43
CA LEU A 59 3.51 8.18 1.75
C LEU A 59 3.32 8.31 3.26
N ARG A 60 3.26 7.21 3.99
CA ARG A 60 3.20 7.23 5.44
C ARG A 60 4.47 7.84 6.04
N ASP A 61 5.61 7.47 5.50
CA ASP A 61 6.90 8.02 5.95
C ASP A 61 6.99 9.52 5.69
N LEU A 62 6.30 10.02 4.67
CA LEU A 62 6.24 11.45 4.38
C LEU A 62 5.23 12.19 5.27
N GLY A 63 4.53 11.49 6.12
CA GLY A 63 3.62 12.09 7.08
C GLY A 63 2.15 12.06 6.71
N MET A 64 1.78 11.39 5.61
CA MET A 64 0.37 11.27 5.23
C MET A 64 -0.35 10.29 6.17
N SER A 65 -1.56 10.65 6.57
CA SER A 65 -2.41 9.75 7.33
C SER A 65 -2.98 8.66 6.42
N VAL A 66 -3.46 7.57 7.03
CA VAL A 66 -4.12 6.50 6.28
C VAL A 66 -5.30 7.05 5.49
N GLN A 67 -6.08 7.94 6.11
CA GLN A 67 -7.25 8.54 5.46
C GLN A 67 -6.85 9.39 4.26
N GLU A 68 -5.77 10.16 4.39
CA GLU A 68 -5.27 10.98 3.30
C GLU A 68 -4.79 10.13 2.14
N ILE A 69 -4.07 9.05 2.45
CA ILE A 69 -3.59 8.12 1.42
C ILE A 69 -4.77 7.46 0.72
N GLN A 70 -5.77 7.04 1.47
CA GLN A 70 -6.96 6.40 0.90
C GLN A 70 -7.69 7.34 -0.05
N ASN A 71 -7.90 8.58 0.36
CA ASN A 71 -8.54 9.59 -0.49
C ASN A 71 -7.73 9.85 -1.75
N TYR A 72 -6.43 9.93 -1.60
CA TYR A 72 -5.53 10.16 -2.71
C TYR A 72 -5.58 9.02 -3.73
N LEU A 73 -5.50 7.78 -3.27
CA LEU A 73 -5.50 6.61 -4.15
C LEU A 73 -6.86 6.42 -4.84
N GLU A 74 -7.95 6.73 -4.17
CA GLU A 74 -9.29 6.60 -4.75
C GLU A 74 -9.53 7.57 -5.89
N GLY A 75 -8.96 8.76 -5.79
CA GLY A 75 -9.23 9.82 -6.75
C GLY A 75 -8.19 9.98 -7.84
N CYS A 76 -7.17 9.13 -7.90
CA CYS A 76 -6.05 9.41 -8.78
C CYS A 76 -5.79 8.33 -9.82
N ASN A 77 -5.15 8.77 -10.90
CA ASN A 77 -4.49 7.89 -11.84
C ASN A 77 -2.99 7.98 -11.61
N LEU A 78 -2.21 7.26 -12.42
CA LEU A 78 -0.77 7.20 -12.27
C LEU A 78 -0.12 8.57 -12.35
N GLN A 79 -0.59 9.43 -13.24
CA GLN A 79 -0.02 10.76 -13.41
C GLN A 79 -0.20 11.63 -12.17
N LYS A 80 -1.38 11.55 -11.55
CA LYS A 80 -1.62 12.27 -10.30
C LYS A 80 -0.73 11.77 -9.18
N SER A 81 -0.50 10.46 -9.12
CA SER A 81 0.38 9.86 -8.10
C SER A 81 1.79 10.40 -8.21
N VAL A 82 2.33 10.47 -9.42
CA VAL A 82 3.68 10.99 -9.64
C VAL A 82 3.75 12.46 -9.26
N LYS A 83 2.76 13.26 -9.64
CA LYS A 83 2.72 14.67 -9.30
C LYS A 83 2.69 14.91 -7.80
N MET A 84 1.88 14.15 -7.09
CA MET A 84 1.75 14.31 -5.64
C MET A 84 3.05 13.96 -4.93
N LEU A 85 3.69 12.88 -5.33
CA LEU A 85 4.99 12.50 -4.75
C LEU A 85 6.03 13.59 -5.00
N ALA A 86 6.07 14.13 -6.20
CA ALA A 86 7.00 15.20 -6.54
C ALA A 86 6.77 16.43 -5.66
N GLN A 87 5.51 16.78 -5.38
CA GLN A 87 5.18 17.90 -4.52
C GLN A 87 5.62 17.67 -3.08
N TYR A 88 5.46 16.46 -2.56
CA TYR A 88 5.91 16.14 -1.22
C TYR A 88 7.43 16.23 -1.10
N TYR A 89 8.14 15.68 -2.05
CA TYR A 89 9.61 15.76 -2.06
C TYR A 89 10.09 17.20 -2.19
N SER A 90 9.42 18.00 -3.00
CA SER A 90 9.75 19.42 -3.15
C SER A 90 9.60 20.17 -1.84
N ARG A 91 8.53 19.91 -1.08
CA ARG A 91 8.33 20.51 0.23
C ARG A 91 9.44 20.16 1.21
N LEU A 92 9.86 18.91 1.22
CA LEU A 92 10.93 18.45 2.11
C LEU A 92 12.24 19.15 1.79
N GLN A 93 12.50 19.39 0.50
CA GLN A 93 13.71 20.08 0.07
C GLN A 93 13.66 21.58 0.40
N ASP A 94 12.49 22.19 0.32
CA ASP A 94 12.33 23.61 0.58
C ASP A 94 12.44 23.97 2.05
N ASP A 95 12.32 23.01 2.95
CA ASP A 95 12.39 23.21 4.39
C ASP A 95 13.80 23.20 4.94
N ILE A 96 14.80 23.18 4.11
CA ILE A 96 16.21 23.16 4.53
C ILE A 96 16.75 24.57 4.76
#